data_e7b15bdae24c3a538c070d88e4b9a9a9
#
_entry.id   e7b15bdae24c3a538c070d88e4b9a9a9
#
_cell.length_a   1.000
_cell.length_b   1.000
_cell.length_c   1.000
_cell.angle_alpha   90.00
_cell.angle_beta   90.00
_cell.angle_gamma   90.00
#
_symmetry.space_group_name_H-M   'P 1'
#
loop_
_entity.id
_entity.type
_entity.pdbx_description
1 polymer ?
#
loop_
_entity_poly.entity_id
_entity_poly.type
_entity_poly.pdbx_seq_one_letter_code
_entity_poly.pdbx_strand_id
1 'polypeptide(L)'
;MWTDEDTVEVTIEGDRNVAVLQVLRDDPELNFFYLADAAAVDYGPTEHFEVVYHLYSDRHPAWLRVRARVNRTDPHVPTITGLWEGAMFHEREMYDMMGILFDGNRDLRRIYMSPDYRSFPQRKDFLLPDDAADSSAAGVRPLERPETWDLSRLSDELGPGVLAHAEGES
;
A
#
# COMPACT_ATOMS: atom_id res chain seq x y z
N MET A 1 14.56 -5.30 13.43
CA MET A 1 14.60 -6.39 12.44
C MET A 1 13.47 -7.33 12.81
N TRP A 2 12.39 -7.33 12.05
CA TRP A 2 11.20 -8.12 12.35
C TRP A 2 11.45 -9.54 11.86
N THR A 3 11.32 -10.53 12.73
CA THR A 3 11.38 -11.94 12.35
C THR A 3 9.97 -12.45 12.19
N ASP A 4 9.69 -13.23 11.14
CA ASP A 4 8.38 -13.84 10.84
C ASP A 4 7.88 -14.76 11.99
N GLU A 5 8.77 -15.16 12.89
CA GLU A 5 8.49 -16.09 14.00
C GLU A 5 7.62 -15.46 15.11
N ASP A 6 7.57 -14.12 15.21
CA ASP A 6 6.86 -13.41 16.29
C ASP A 6 5.52 -12.80 15.84
N THR A 7 5.11 -12.99 14.59
CA THR A 7 3.88 -12.39 14.05
C THR A 7 2.78 -13.44 13.92
N VAL A 8 1.71 -13.29 14.70
CA VAL A 8 0.50 -14.09 14.52
C VAL A 8 -0.23 -13.62 13.25
N GLU A 9 -0.70 -14.57 12.46
CA GLU A 9 -1.42 -14.29 11.21
C GLU A 9 -2.83 -14.89 11.24
N VAL A 10 -3.82 -14.12 10.82
CA VAL A 10 -5.23 -14.54 10.71
C VAL A 10 -5.76 -14.19 9.33
N THR A 11 -6.41 -15.15 8.67
CA THR A 11 -7.08 -14.92 7.38
C THR A 11 -8.59 -14.89 7.58
N ILE A 12 -9.23 -13.88 6.96
CA ILE A 12 -10.68 -13.65 7.02
C ILE A 12 -11.23 -13.36 5.62
N GLU A 13 -12.56 -13.42 5.48
CA GLU A 13 -13.23 -12.89 4.28
C GLU A 13 -13.31 -11.36 4.34
N GLY A 14 -13.21 -10.70 3.18
CA GLY A 14 -13.12 -9.24 3.08
C GLY A 14 -14.32 -8.49 3.65
N ASP A 15 -15.52 -9.06 3.53
CA ASP A 15 -16.76 -8.51 4.08
C ASP A 15 -16.82 -8.50 5.63
N ARG A 16 -15.95 -9.28 6.27
CA ARG A 16 -15.86 -9.40 7.73
C ARG A 16 -14.80 -8.49 8.35
N ASN A 17 -14.02 -7.75 7.54
CA ASN A 17 -12.87 -6.99 8.00
C ASN A 17 -13.24 -6.02 9.14
N VAL A 18 -14.28 -5.19 8.98
CA VAL A 18 -14.68 -4.19 10.00
C VAL A 18 -15.05 -4.86 11.33
N ALA A 19 -15.87 -5.92 11.27
CA ALA A 19 -16.32 -6.61 12.49
C ALA A 19 -15.15 -7.23 13.27
N VAL A 20 -14.23 -7.90 12.56
CA VAL A 20 -13.06 -8.52 13.18
C VAL A 20 -12.09 -7.47 13.72
N LEU A 21 -11.76 -6.46 12.91
CA LEU A 21 -10.82 -5.42 13.29
C LEU A 21 -11.36 -4.57 14.45
N GLN A 22 -12.67 -4.35 14.52
CA GLN A 22 -13.30 -3.66 15.63
C GLN A 22 -13.14 -4.45 16.93
N VAL A 23 -13.40 -5.75 16.93
CA VAL A 23 -13.19 -6.60 18.11
C VAL A 23 -11.73 -6.58 18.53
N LEU A 24 -10.80 -6.75 17.60
CA LEU A 24 -9.36 -6.73 17.89
C LEU A 24 -8.91 -5.42 18.54
N ARG A 25 -9.48 -4.28 18.10
CA ARG A 25 -9.15 -2.96 18.63
C ARG A 25 -9.82 -2.69 19.99
N ASP A 26 -11.11 -2.99 20.11
CA ASP A 26 -11.96 -2.51 21.20
C ASP A 26 -11.99 -3.47 22.39
N ASP A 27 -11.63 -4.74 22.21
CA ASP A 27 -11.53 -5.70 23.30
C ASP A 27 -10.36 -5.32 24.24
N PRO A 28 -10.62 -5.07 25.54
CA PRO A 28 -9.59 -4.62 26.47
C PRO A 28 -8.49 -5.66 26.74
N GLU A 29 -8.74 -6.94 26.47
CA GLU A 29 -7.70 -7.97 26.61
C GLU A 29 -6.81 -8.07 25.37
N LEU A 30 -7.33 -7.76 24.15
CA LEU A 30 -6.58 -7.80 22.91
C LEU A 30 -5.91 -6.47 22.62
N ASN A 31 -6.66 -5.37 22.65
CA ASN A 31 -6.22 -3.99 22.51
C ASN A 31 -5.23 -3.74 21.35
N PHE A 32 -5.54 -4.24 20.15
CA PHE A 32 -4.77 -3.92 18.93
C PHE A 32 -5.14 -2.52 18.44
N PHE A 33 -4.81 -1.52 19.22
CA PHE A 33 -5.24 -0.13 18.99
C PHE A 33 -4.54 0.56 17.82
N TYR A 34 -3.34 0.10 17.47
CA TYR A 34 -2.51 0.76 16.48
C TYR A 34 -2.51 0.00 15.14
N LEU A 35 -3.01 0.67 14.10
CA LEU A 35 -2.84 0.26 12.71
C LEU A 35 -1.51 0.81 12.21
N ALA A 36 -0.52 -0.05 12.08
CA ALA A 36 0.81 0.34 11.63
C ALA A 36 0.88 0.50 10.12
N ASP A 37 0.18 -0.40 9.40
CA ASP A 37 0.19 -0.41 7.94
C ASP A 37 -1.05 -1.15 7.41
N ALA A 38 -1.48 -0.79 6.19
CA ALA A 38 -2.44 -1.56 5.41
C ALA A 38 -2.02 -1.55 3.95
N ALA A 39 -1.87 -2.73 3.36
CA ALA A 39 -1.42 -2.92 1.99
C ALA A 39 -2.26 -3.98 1.28
N ALA A 40 -2.19 -4.03 -0.04
CA ALA A 40 -2.85 -5.06 -0.82
C ALA A 40 -1.83 -5.98 -1.51
N VAL A 41 -2.21 -7.24 -1.66
CA VAL A 41 -1.43 -8.27 -2.35
C VAL A 41 -2.26 -8.84 -3.50
N ASP A 42 -1.66 -8.93 -4.67
CA ASP A 42 -2.24 -9.58 -5.84
C ASP A 42 -1.63 -10.98 -6.01
N TYR A 43 -2.46 -12.02 -5.93
CA TYR A 43 -2.01 -13.42 -6.11
C TYR A 43 -2.01 -13.88 -7.56
N GLY A 44 -2.49 -13.05 -8.49
CA GLY A 44 -2.48 -13.32 -9.92
C GLY A 44 -3.86 -13.23 -10.57
N PRO A 45 -3.90 -13.30 -11.92
CA PRO A 45 -5.11 -12.99 -12.67
C PRO A 45 -6.26 -14.00 -12.45
N THR A 46 -5.97 -15.21 -12.02
CA THR A 46 -6.97 -16.26 -11.78
C THR A 46 -7.31 -16.46 -10.30
N GLU A 47 -6.69 -15.69 -9.41
CA GLU A 47 -6.86 -15.82 -7.98
C GLU A 47 -7.61 -14.61 -7.38
N HIS A 48 -7.25 -14.22 -6.18
CA HIS A 48 -7.90 -13.16 -5.42
C HIS A 48 -6.88 -12.05 -5.06
N PHE A 49 -7.39 -10.93 -4.59
CA PHE A 49 -6.60 -9.98 -3.82
C PHE A 49 -6.67 -10.30 -2.33
N GLU A 50 -5.70 -9.84 -1.58
CA GLU A 50 -5.80 -9.75 -0.13
C GLU A 50 -5.47 -8.33 0.31
N VAL A 51 -6.27 -7.81 1.24
CA VAL A 51 -5.93 -6.62 2.01
C VAL A 51 -5.31 -7.08 3.31
N VAL A 52 -4.10 -6.63 3.58
CA VAL A 52 -3.30 -7.04 4.74
C VAL A 52 -3.21 -5.87 5.70
N TYR A 53 -3.66 -6.08 6.92
CA TYR A 53 -3.59 -5.10 8.00
C TYR A 53 -2.53 -5.53 9.01
N HIS A 54 -1.62 -4.63 9.35
CA HIS A 54 -0.61 -4.83 10.37
C HIS A 54 -1.01 -4.07 11.63
N LEU A 55 -1.34 -4.81 12.67
CA LEU A 55 -1.80 -4.27 13.94
C LEU A 55 -0.78 -4.50 15.05
N TYR A 56 -0.77 -3.59 16.01
CA TYR A 56 0.05 -3.70 17.21
C TYR A 56 -0.77 -3.48 18.47
N SER A 57 -0.53 -4.32 19.48
CA SER A 57 -1.04 -4.18 20.83
C SER A 57 0.10 -3.84 21.80
N ASP A 58 -0.10 -2.84 22.65
CA ASP A 58 0.83 -2.49 23.72
C ASP A 58 0.53 -3.23 25.02
N ARG A 59 -0.70 -3.70 25.19
CA ARG A 59 -1.09 -4.47 26.36
C ARG A 59 -0.34 -5.82 26.44
N HIS A 60 -0.29 -6.50 25.34
CA HIS A 60 0.56 -7.66 25.12
C HIS A 60 1.47 -7.33 23.93
N PRO A 61 2.69 -6.78 24.16
CA PRO A 61 3.54 -6.32 23.07
C PRO A 61 3.66 -7.37 21.96
N ALA A 62 2.75 -7.32 21.02
CA ALA A 62 2.60 -8.32 19.96
C ALA A 62 2.12 -7.67 18.65
N TRP A 63 2.56 -8.26 17.56
CA TRP A 63 2.12 -7.93 16.22
C TRP A 63 1.11 -8.95 15.72
N LEU A 64 0.10 -8.46 15.04
CA LEU A 64 -0.91 -9.27 14.38
C LEU A 64 -1.04 -8.84 12.93
N ARG A 65 -0.99 -9.82 12.02
CA ARG A 65 -1.30 -9.63 10.62
C ARG A 65 -2.69 -10.20 10.34
N VAL A 66 -3.59 -9.35 9.87
CA VAL A 66 -4.92 -9.78 9.43
C VAL A 66 -4.98 -9.70 7.91
N ARG A 67 -5.28 -10.81 7.24
CA ARG A 67 -5.40 -10.93 5.79
C ARG A 67 -6.87 -11.08 5.42
N ALA A 68 -7.42 -10.09 4.75
CA ALA A 68 -8.80 -10.09 4.28
C ALA A 68 -8.83 -10.44 2.79
N ARG A 69 -9.42 -11.58 2.44
CA ARG A 69 -9.57 -12.03 1.05
C ARG A 69 -10.62 -11.20 0.32
N VAL A 70 -10.28 -10.77 -0.89
CA VAL A 70 -11.12 -9.91 -1.72
C VAL A 70 -11.28 -10.54 -3.10
N ASN A 71 -12.50 -10.61 -3.57
CA ASN A 71 -12.78 -11.13 -4.91
C ASN A 71 -12.16 -10.23 -5.98
N ARG A 72 -11.39 -10.82 -6.91
CA ARG A 72 -10.72 -10.08 -7.97
C ARG A 72 -11.68 -9.50 -9.01
N THR A 73 -12.78 -10.19 -9.28
CA THR A 73 -13.77 -9.75 -10.29
C THR A 73 -14.70 -8.68 -9.76
N ASP A 74 -14.88 -8.62 -8.44
CA ASP A 74 -15.69 -7.63 -7.74
C ASP A 74 -14.96 -7.21 -6.45
N PRO A 75 -13.92 -6.35 -6.57
CA PRO A 75 -12.98 -6.07 -5.50
C PRO A 75 -13.50 -5.02 -4.52
N HIS A 76 -14.58 -5.33 -3.82
CA HIS A 76 -15.20 -4.49 -2.80
C HIS A 76 -14.84 -4.94 -1.39
N VAL A 77 -14.52 -3.98 -0.53
CA VAL A 77 -14.19 -4.18 0.89
C VAL A 77 -14.78 -3.04 1.72
N PRO A 78 -15.44 -3.29 2.84
CA PRO A 78 -15.86 -2.23 3.73
C PRO A 78 -14.68 -1.40 4.24
N THR A 79 -14.82 -0.06 4.25
CA THR A 79 -13.78 0.84 4.76
C THR A 79 -13.56 0.67 6.26
N ILE A 80 -12.32 0.79 6.68
CA ILE A 80 -11.93 0.82 8.10
C ILE A 80 -11.60 2.23 8.60
N THR A 81 -11.89 3.26 7.82
CA THR A 81 -11.66 4.67 8.22
C THR A 81 -12.45 5.07 9.47
N GLY A 82 -13.57 4.41 9.77
CA GLY A 82 -14.30 4.58 11.02
C GLY A 82 -13.59 3.99 12.25
N LEU A 83 -12.65 3.08 12.05
CA LEU A 83 -11.81 2.49 13.10
C LEU A 83 -10.51 3.28 13.26
N TRP A 84 -9.82 3.55 12.17
CA TRP A 84 -8.58 4.33 12.13
C TRP A 84 -8.65 5.35 11.00
N GLU A 85 -8.69 6.62 11.34
CA GLU A 85 -8.81 7.70 10.35
C GLU A 85 -7.65 7.70 9.34
N GLY A 86 -6.44 7.35 9.79
CA GLY A 86 -5.26 7.23 8.94
C GLY A 86 -5.37 6.17 7.83
N ALA A 87 -6.25 5.19 7.98
CA ALA A 87 -6.51 4.17 6.96
C ALA A 87 -6.98 4.75 5.62
N MET A 88 -7.54 5.96 5.63
CA MET A 88 -7.98 6.65 4.42
C MET A 88 -6.88 6.72 3.35
N PHE A 89 -5.64 6.97 3.74
CA PHE A 89 -4.53 7.08 2.79
C PHE A 89 -4.10 5.71 2.26
N HIS A 90 -4.06 4.70 3.10
CA HIS A 90 -3.77 3.33 2.69
C HIS A 90 -4.83 2.78 1.72
N GLU A 91 -6.11 3.04 2.01
CA GLU A 91 -7.21 2.62 1.15
C GLU A 91 -7.16 3.33 -0.23
N ARG A 92 -6.80 4.62 -0.26
CA ARG A 92 -6.59 5.36 -1.51
C ARG A 92 -5.43 4.78 -2.33
N GLU A 93 -4.33 4.40 -1.69
CA GLU A 93 -3.20 3.77 -2.35
C GLU A 93 -3.61 2.43 -2.97
N MET A 94 -4.27 1.55 -2.20
CA MET A 94 -4.74 0.25 -2.69
C MET A 94 -5.77 0.40 -3.81
N TYR A 95 -6.64 1.41 -3.74
CA TYR A 95 -7.53 1.75 -4.85
C TYR A 95 -6.76 2.20 -6.08
N ASP A 96 -5.82 3.13 -5.92
CA ASP A 96 -5.08 3.72 -7.04
C ASP A 96 -4.20 2.70 -7.75
N MET A 97 -3.55 1.83 -6.99
CA MET A 97 -2.58 0.86 -7.52
C MET A 97 -3.22 -0.45 -8.01
N MET A 98 -4.29 -0.92 -7.35
CA MET A 98 -4.88 -2.24 -7.62
C MET A 98 -6.37 -2.20 -7.96
N GLY A 99 -7.06 -1.06 -7.74
CA GLY A 99 -8.48 -0.91 -8.05
C GLY A 99 -9.39 -1.62 -7.07
N ILE A 100 -8.98 -1.76 -5.81
CA ILE A 100 -9.83 -2.25 -4.73
C ILE A 100 -10.72 -1.10 -4.27
N LEU A 101 -12.03 -1.33 -4.21
CA LEU A 101 -13.02 -0.35 -3.80
C LEU A 101 -13.32 -0.48 -2.31
N PHE A 102 -13.12 0.60 -1.56
CA PHE A 102 -13.40 0.64 -0.12
C PHE A 102 -14.73 1.31 0.14
N ASP A 103 -15.76 0.50 0.36
CA ASP A 103 -17.15 0.94 0.53
C ASP A 103 -17.29 1.78 1.80
N GLY A 104 -17.75 3.01 1.63
CA GLY A 104 -17.91 3.98 2.72
C GLY A 104 -16.72 4.89 2.95
N ASN A 105 -15.59 4.72 2.24
CA ASN A 105 -14.52 5.70 2.25
C ASN A 105 -15.00 7.02 1.63
N ARG A 106 -14.88 8.13 2.36
CA ARG A 106 -15.41 9.44 1.97
C ARG A 106 -14.60 10.16 0.89
N ASP A 107 -13.36 9.73 0.65
CA ASP A 107 -12.41 10.38 -0.25
C ASP A 107 -11.59 9.34 -1.04
N LEU A 108 -12.28 8.39 -1.69
CA LEU A 108 -11.64 7.33 -2.48
C LEU A 108 -11.25 7.86 -3.87
N ARG A 109 -10.20 8.65 -3.92
CA ARG A 109 -9.61 9.22 -5.16
C ARG A 109 -8.15 8.80 -5.28
N ARG A 110 -7.61 8.85 -6.51
CA ARG A 110 -6.20 8.52 -6.77
C ARG A 110 -5.25 9.39 -5.95
N ILE A 111 -4.08 8.85 -5.63
CA ILE A 111 -3.05 9.52 -4.83
C ILE A 111 -1.71 9.62 -5.57
N TYR A 112 -1.33 8.63 -6.37
CA TYR A 112 -0.09 8.60 -7.14
C TYR A 112 -0.31 8.81 -8.63
N MET A 113 -1.35 8.19 -9.18
CA MET A 113 -1.68 8.32 -10.59
C MET A 113 -2.49 9.58 -10.87
N SER A 114 -2.42 10.07 -12.11
CA SER A 114 -3.29 11.15 -12.60
C SER A 114 -4.77 10.77 -12.48
N PRO A 115 -5.69 11.71 -12.20
CA PRO A 115 -7.11 11.41 -12.06
C PRO A 115 -7.76 10.77 -13.30
N ASP A 116 -7.19 11.00 -14.47
CA ASP A 116 -7.62 10.45 -15.76
C ASP A 116 -6.97 9.11 -16.12
N TYR A 117 -6.02 8.64 -15.32
CA TYR A 117 -5.38 7.33 -15.52
C TYR A 117 -6.37 6.20 -15.30
N ARG A 118 -6.48 5.28 -16.29
CA ARG A 118 -7.57 4.28 -16.33
C ARG A 118 -7.15 2.86 -15.94
N SER A 119 -5.88 2.65 -15.64
CA SER A 119 -5.32 1.33 -15.32
C SER A 119 -4.89 1.24 -13.85
N PHE A 120 -4.48 0.05 -13.44
CA PHE A 120 -4.00 -0.24 -12.09
C PHE A 120 -2.61 -0.88 -12.16
N PRO A 121 -1.55 -0.08 -11.97
CA PRO A 121 -0.19 -0.46 -12.37
C PRO A 121 0.45 -1.54 -11.50
N GLN A 122 -0.08 -1.83 -10.31
CA GLN A 122 0.45 -2.89 -9.45
C GLN A 122 -0.28 -4.23 -9.59
N ARG A 123 -1.28 -4.31 -10.46
CA ARG A 123 -1.88 -5.62 -10.78
C ARG A 123 -0.90 -6.47 -11.58
N LYS A 124 -0.84 -7.78 -11.28
CA LYS A 124 0.02 -8.72 -12.02
C LYS A 124 -0.39 -8.94 -13.49
N ASP A 125 -1.61 -8.59 -13.85
CA ASP A 125 -2.11 -8.59 -15.23
C ASP A 125 -1.93 -7.25 -15.95
N PHE A 126 -1.31 -6.26 -15.31
CA PHE A 126 -0.99 -4.99 -15.93
C PHE A 126 0.18 -5.15 -16.90
N LEU A 127 -0.06 -4.77 -18.15
CA LEU A 127 0.96 -4.74 -19.19
C LEU A 127 1.32 -3.28 -19.50
N LEU A 128 2.62 -2.98 -19.44
CA LEU A 128 3.10 -1.70 -19.95
C LEU A 128 2.95 -1.72 -21.48
N PRO A 129 2.46 -0.64 -22.11
CA PRO A 129 2.51 -0.52 -23.57
C PRO A 129 3.97 -0.67 -24.04
N ASP A 130 4.21 -1.58 -24.98
CA ASP A 130 5.56 -1.85 -25.53
C ASP A 130 6.15 -0.65 -26.29
N ASP A 131 5.32 0.32 -26.69
CA ASP A 131 5.73 1.52 -27.40
C ASP A 131 5.64 2.76 -26.52
N ALA A 132 6.78 3.37 -26.25
CA ALA A 132 6.86 4.70 -25.64
C ALA A 132 6.10 5.79 -26.47
N ALA A 133 5.76 5.51 -27.72
CA ALA A 133 4.94 6.37 -28.56
C ALA A 133 3.45 6.40 -28.16
N ASP A 134 2.98 5.37 -27.46
CA ASP A 134 1.59 5.27 -26.99
C ASP A 134 1.42 5.62 -25.50
N SER A 135 2.47 6.09 -24.85
CA SER A 135 2.42 6.59 -23.47
C SER A 135 1.45 7.77 -23.31
N SER A 136 1.11 8.47 -24.41
CA SER A 136 0.07 9.49 -24.42
C SER A 136 -1.33 8.91 -24.20
N ALA A 137 -1.58 7.68 -24.64
CA ALA A 137 -2.85 6.97 -24.43
C ALA A 137 -2.99 6.46 -22.98
N ALA A 138 -1.87 6.18 -22.32
CA ALA A 138 -1.82 5.75 -20.92
C ALA A 138 -1.78 6.94 -19.93
N GLY A 139 -1.74 8.20 -20.42
CA GLY A 139 -1.62 9.38 -19.56
C GLY A 139 -0.27 9.49 -18.84
N VAL A 140 0.69 8.63 -19.14
CA VAL A 140 2.04 8.69 -18.59
C VAL A 140 2.84 9.67 -19.47
N ARG A 141 2.98 10.91 -19.02
CA ARG A 141 4.06 11.75 -19.50
C ARG A 141 5.37 11.05 -19.12
N PRO A 142 6.27 10.74 -20.07
CA PRO A 142 7.62 10.34 -19.71
C PRO A 142 8.15 11.42 -18.76
N LEU A 143 8.54 11.04 -17.57
CA LEU A 143 9.38 11.89 -16.75
C LEU A 143 10.63 12.13 -17.60
N GLU A 144 10.75 13.33 -18.18
CA GLU A 144 12.03 13.76 -18.73
C GLU A 144 13.02 13.57 -17.58
N ARG A 145 13.81 12.50 -17.67
CA ARG A 145 14.97 12.37 -16.78
C ARG A 145 15.77 13.64 -17.03
N PRO A 146 15.98 14.47 -16.01
CA PRO A 146 16.99 15.52 -16.14
C PRO A 146 18.26 14.81 -16.62
N GLU A 147 18.82 15.23 -17.75
CA GLU A 147 19.95 14.55 -18.42
C GLU A 147 21.16 14.35 -17.51
N THR A 148 21.19 15.01 -16.37
CA THR A 148 22.15 14.79 -15.30
C THR A 148 21.50 15.14 -13.96
N TRP A 149 21.41 14.18 -13.07
CA TRP A 149 21.41 14.49 -11.65
C TRP A 149 22.82 15.03 -11.35
N ASP A 150 22.97 16.34 -11.42
CA ASP A 150 24.22 16.97 -11.04
C ASP A 150 24.39 16.91 -9.52
N LEU A 151 24.89 15.77 -9.05
CA LEU A 151 25.17 15.54 -7.64
C LEU A 151 26.26 16.49 -7.12
N SER A 152 26.97 17.22 -8.02
CA SER A 152 27.97 18.24 -7.61
C SER A 152 27.28 19.40 -6.88
N ARG A 153 26.05 19.76 -7.24
CA ARG A 153 25.28 20.80 -6.52
C ARG A 153 24.90 20.37 -5.09
N LEU A 154 24.64 19.08 -4.87
CA LEU A 154 24.38 18.57 -3.52
C LEU A 154 25.64 18.58 -2.64
N SER A 155 26.83 18.40 -3.22
CA SER A 155 28.10 18.49 -2.48
C SER A 155 28.39 19.90 -2.00
N ASP A 156 28.00 20.92 -2.77
CA ASP A 156 28.18 22.33 -2.42
C ASP A 156 27.21 22.78 -1.31
N GLU A 157 25.99 22.22 -1.27
CA GLU A 157 25.00 22.55 -0.24
C GLU A 157 25.16 21.75 1.06
N LEU A 158 25.65 20.51 1.00
CA LEU A 158 25.76 19.59 2.14
C LEU A 158 27.16 19.54 2.78
N GLY A 159 28.17 20.18 2.16
CA GLY A 159 29.55 20.21 2.65
C GLY A 159 30.34 18.93 2.35
N PRO A 160 31.70 19.02 2.40
CA PRO A 160 32.60 17.91 2.09
C PRO A 160 32.50 16.83 3.19
N GLY A 161 31.87 15.71 2.93
CA GLY A 161 31.83 14.58 3.84
C GLY A 161 30.56 13.69 3.73
N VAL A 162 29.50 14.20 3.14
CA VAL A 162 28.22 13.43 3.08
C VAL A 162 28.22 12.40 1.96
N LEU A 163 29.00 12.57 0.91
CA LEU A 163 29.07 11.66 -0.25
C LEU A 163 30.20 10.62 -0.20
N ALA A 164 31.07 10.65 0.82
CA ALA A 164 32.24 9.77 0.90
C ALA A 164 31.91 8.30 1.21
N HIS A 165 30.66 7.96 1.54
CA HIS A 165 30.23 6.60 1.87
C HIS A 165 29.53 5.85 0.72
N ALA A 166 29.37 6.44 -0.45
CA ALA A 166 28.67 5.83 -1.59
C ALA A 166 29.60 5.08 -2.57
N GLU A 167 30.91 5.17 -2.43
CA GLU A 167 31.89 4.58 -3.39
C GLU A 167 32.70 3.40 -2.84
N GLY A 168 32.28 2.80 -1.76
CA GLY A 168 33.07 1.74 -1.10
C GLY A 168 32.32 0.45 -0.90
N GLU A 169 31.87 -0.22 -1.97
CA GLU A 169 31.70 -1.69 -1.99
C GLU A 169 31.50 -2.14 -3.45
N SER A 170 32.63 -2.51 -4.07
CA SER A 170 32.69 -3.32 -5.30
C SER A 170 32.97 -4.76 -4.91
#